data_24a673806f9fa49935cb7c4e1f9292c8
#
_entry.id   24a673806f9fa49935cb7c4e1f9292c8
#
_cell.length_a   1.000
_cell.length_b   1.000
_cell.length_c   1.000
_cell.angle_alpha   90.00
_cell.angle_beta   90.00
_cell.angle_gamma   90.00
#
_symmetry.space_group_name_H-M   'P 1'
#
loop_
_entity.id
_entity.type
_entity.pdbx_description
1 polymer ?
#
loop_
_entity_poly.entity_id
_entity_poly.type
_entity_poly.pdbx_seq_one_letter_code
_entity_poly.pdbx_strand_id
1 'polypeptide(L)'
;MLWLFAAALVIRLLYVGAGFEVPVQDTADYDEIAHNLLAGEGFVASSNWFGYELRAWRAPLYPLFLSVIYATFGDGHDAVRFVQAVLGALTVVLVYLLTARLHAAAAPAAGWLAVFYMPLVASANEVMTESLFMVLFVAGIAVAIEARHPRDWRWSLGAGLLLGLATLTRPVAMLAVPAILLVSACEDLRRRAPLWGRWLSFAAPLWAGLVVALLPWTVRNAALFGAFVPSSTHGGFIVARSNADAPAWRQAHGWRIDAAVFAEEPDEIERDRRWMAQGLQWIADHPLPWLQLVGERFLRFWYIFQPGYNAVFAFIIPYMLAGMWWRGGSPGFRHLSAVSAFSIAVFCLLLYGSTRFRLPLEPIFLVFVAAAFVEGWRRWRAGFLAVSGCWLACNGLLRLFDDSVRQTVVSMLRAGGLK
;
A
#
# COMPACT_ATOMS: atom_id res chain seq x y z
N MET A 1 -3.31 12.58 21.92
CA MET A 1 -3.09 11.25 21.32
C MET A 1 -4.12 10.23 21.81
N LEU A 2 -4.31 10.06 23.12
CA LEU A 2 -5.28 9.09 23.65
C LEU A 2 -6.71 9.30 23.10
N TRP A 3 -7.19 10.54 23.05
CA TRP A 3 -8.50 10.87 22.46
C TRP A 3 -8.62 10.56 20.97
N LEU A 4 -7.54 10.75 20.18
CA LEU A 4 -7.52 10.37 18.77
C LEU A 4 -7.59 8.86 18.60
N PHE A 5 -6.84 8.12 19.40
CA PHE A 5 -6.89 6.66 19.41
C PHE A 5 -8.30 6.15 19.79
N ALA A 6 -8.86 6.68 20.89
CA ALA A 6 -10.19 6.28 21.34
C ALA A 6 -11.28 6.59 20.30
N ALA A 7 -11.28 7.81 19.74
CA ALA A 7 -12.21 8.19 18.68
C ALA A 7 -12.06 7.31 17.44
N ALA A 8 -10.83 7.06 17.00
CA ALA A 8 -10.55 6.20 15.86
C ALA A 8 -11.00 4.76 16.07
N LEU A 9 -10.78 4.22 17.27
CA LEU A 9 -11.22 2.87 17.65
C LEU A 9 -12.74 2.78 17.66
N VAL A 10 -13.42 3.73 18.32
CA VAL A 10 -14.89 3.74 18.40
C VAL A 10 -15.52 3.77 17.01
N ILE A 11 -15.04 4.66 16.12
CA ILE A 11 -15.59 4.77 14.76
C ILE A 11 -15.42 3.46 13.98
N ARG A 12 -14.25 2.81 14.09
CA ARG A 12 -13.99 1.53 13.42
C ARG A 12 -14.85 0.40 13.99
N LEU A 13 -15.01 0.34 15.31
CA LEU A 13 -15.87 -0.65 15.94
C LEU A 13 -17.35 -0.44 15.57
N LEU A 14 -17.82 0.81 15.49
CA LEU A 14 -19.17 1.11 15.01
C LEU A 14 -19.35 0.69 13.55
N TYR A 15 -18.34 0.91 12.71
CA TYR A 15 -18.37 0.48 11.30
C TYR A 15 -18.38 -1.04 11.16
N VAL A 16 -17.55 -1.75 11.94
CA VAL A 16 -17.55 -3.23 11.99
C VAL A 16 -18.89 -3.75 12.47
N GLY A 17 -19.44 -3.17 13.55
CA GLY A 17 -20.74 -3.56 14.12
C GLY A 17 -21.95 -3.27 13.23
N ALA A 18 -21.80 -2.36 12.25
CA ALA A 18 -22.84 -2.08 11.25
C ALA A 18 -22.99 -3.19 10.18
N GLY A 19 -22.12 -4.20 10.17
CA GLY A 19 -22.25 -5.39 9.34
C GLY A 19 -22.02 -5.18 7.84
N PHE A 20 -21.26 -4.13 7.45
CA PHE A 20 -20.88 -3.92 6.06
C PHE A 20 -19.85 -4.96 5.64
N GLU A 21 -20.29 -6.11 5.15
CA GLU A 21 -19.39 -7.12 4.61
C GLU A 21 -19.01 -6.79 3.17
N VAL A 22 -17.71 -6.72 2.91
CA VAL A 22 -17.15 -6.68 1.56
C VAL A 22 -16.39 -7.99 1.35
N PRO A 23 -16.97 -8.95 0.62
CA PRO A 23 -16.27 -10.19 0.29
C PRO A 23 -15.05 -9.86 -0.57
N VAL A 24 -13.85 -10.22 -0.14
CA VAL A 24 -12.63 -10.09 -0.92
C VAL A 24 -12.12 -11.49 -1.24
N GLN A 25 -11.92 -11.80 -2.52
CA GLN A 25 -11.48 -13.13 -2.97
C GLN A 25 -10.17 -13.60 -2.32
N ASP A 26 -9.24 -12.67 -2.07
CA ASP A 26 -7.95 -12.99 -1.45
C ASP A 26 -8.06 -13.46 0.01
N THR A 27 -9.16 -13.17 0.70
CA THR A 27 -9.40 -13.59 2.09
C THR A 27 -9.32 -15.12 2.22
N ALA A 28 -9.87 -15.85 1.24
CA ALA A 28 -9.90 -17.31 1.27
C ALA A 28 -8.48 -17.93 1.31
N ASP A 29 -7.53 -17.39 0.55
CA ASP A 29 -6.15 -17.87 0.55
C ASP A 29 -5.48 -17.67 1.93
N TYR A 30 -5.73 -16.50 2.56
CA TYR A 30 -5.15 -16.17 3.86
C TYR A 30 -5.75 -17.03 4.98
N ASP A 31 -7.06 -17.26 4.93
CA ASP A 31 -7.77 -18.11 5.89
C ASP A 31 -7.31 -19.55 5.79
N GLU A 32 -7.24 -20.12 4.58
CA GLU A 32 -6.76 -21.47 4.36
C GLU A 32 -5.35 -21.68 4.91
N ILE A 33 -4.41 -20.76 4.57
CA ILE A 33 -3.04 -20.86 5.09
C ILE A 33 -3.02 -20.75 6.62
N ALA A 34 -3.84 -19.89 7.21
CA ALA A 34 -3.90 -19.75 8.67
C ALA A 34 -4.41 -21.02 9.36
N HIS A 35 -5.45 -21.68 8.80
CA HIS A 35 -5.96 -22.94 9.31
C HIS A 35 -4.96 -24.10 9.13
N ASN A 36 -4.29 -24.19 7.99
CA ASN A 36 -3.25 -25.19 7.72
C ASN A 36 -2.07 -25.05 8.69
N LEU A 37 -1.71 -23.80 9.04
CA LEU A 37 -0.70 -23.53 10.08
C LEU A 37 -1.13 -24.06 11.46
N LEU A 38 -2.40 -23.88 11.84
CA LEU A 38 -2.95 -24.38 13.10
C LEU A 38 -3.10 -25.89 13.13
N ALA A 39 -3.42 -26.51 11.98
CA ALA A 39 -3.50 -27.96 11.82
C ALA A 39 -2.11 -28.64 11.79
N GLY A 40 -1.01 -27.87 11.72
CA GLY A 40 0.34 -28.41 11.61
C GLY A 40 0.74 -28.84 10.19
N GLU A 41 -0.09 -28.54 9.17
CA GLU A 41 0.17 -28.82 7.76
C GLU A 41 1.18 -27.84 7.13
N GLY A 42 1.48 -26.76 7.86
CA GLY A 42 2.44 -25.75 7.46
C GLY A 42 1.84 -24.64 6.61
N PHE A 43 2.72 -23.84 5.99
CA PHE A 43 2.33 -22.71 5.15
C PHE A 43 1.98 -23.20 3.74
N VAL A 44 0.74 -23.59 3.53
CA VAL A 44 0.23 -24.20 2.29
C VAL A 44 -1.14 -23.63 1.92
N ALA A 45 -1.36 -23.35 0.64
CA ALA A 45 -2.66 -23.06 0.05
C ALA A 45 -2.93 -24.10 -1.07
N SER A 46 -3.95 -24.95 -0.88
CA SER A 46 -4.31 -26.06 -1.78
C SER A 46 -5.58 -25.75 -2.56
N SER A 47 -6.53 -25.04 -1.94
CA SER A 47 -7.84 -24.68 -2.52
C SER A 47 -7.75 -23.48 -3.45
N ASN A 48 -6.88 -23.55 -4.44
CA ASN A 48 -6.65 -22.46 -5.39
C ASN A 48 -6.99 -22.86 -6.82
N TRP A 49 -7.03 -21.88 -7.70
CA TRP A 49 -7.42 -22.08 -9.11
C TRP A 49 -6.37 -22.82 -9.94
N PHE A 50 -5.18 -23.05 -9.37
CA PHE A 50 -4.06 -23.65 -10.09
C PHE A 50 -4.04 -25.17 -10.01
N GLY A 51 -4.73 -25.74 -9.03
CA GLY A 51 -4.75 -27.18 -8.80
C GLY A 51 -3.45 -27.73 -8.19
N TYR A 52 -2.57 -26.90 -7.68
CA TYR A 52 -1.31 -27.25 -7.03
C TYR A 52 -1.24 -26.69 -5.62
N GLU A 53 -0.46 -27.32 -4.77
CA GLU A 53 -0.09 -26.74 -3.49
C GLU A 53 0.86 -25.55 -3.68
N LEU A 54 0.49 -24.42 -3.10
CA LEU A 54 1.27 -23.19 -3.11
C LEU A 54 1.86 -22.95 -1.72
N ARG A 55 3.18 -22.87 -1.62
CA ARG A 55 3.89 -22.84 -0.34
C ARG A 55 4.60 -21.50 -0.05
N ALA A 56 4.63 -20.57 -1.01
CA ALA A 56 5.15 -19.22 -0.87
C ALA A 56 4.38 -18.19 -1.72
N TRP A 57 3.17 -18.53 -2.17
CA TRP A 57 2.32 -17.66 -3.00
C TRP A 57 1.99 -16.34 -2.33
N ARG A 58 1.65 -16.36 -1.04
CA ARG A 58 1.35 -15.18 -0.25
C ARG A 58 2.53 -14.82 0.66
N ALA A 59 2.70 -13.51 0.93
CA ALA A 59 3.64 -13.05 1.93
C ALA A 59 3.21 -13.53 3.33
N PRO A 60 4.16 -13.98 4.20
CA PRO A 60 3.81 -14.85 5.34
C PRO A 60 3.19 -14.16 6.54
N LEU A 61 3.45 -12.85 6.74
CA LEU A 61 3.13 -12.22 8.01
C LEU A 61 1.63 -12.11 8.29
N TYR A 62 0.81 -11.91 7.25
CA TYR A 62 -0.62 -11.80 7.46
C TYR A 62 -1.29 -13.14 7.76
N PRO A 63 -1.03 -14.25 7.04
CA PRO A 63 -1.51 -15.58 7.46
C PRO A 63 -1.05 -15.99 8.86
N LEU A 64 0.22 -15.69 9.23
CA LEU A 64 0.71 -15.90 10.59
C LEU A 64 -0.05 -15.05 11.63
N PHE A 65 -0.36 -13.81 11.30
CA PHE A 65 -1.17 -12.93 12.14
C PHE A 65 -2.58 -13.51 12.34
N LEU A 66 -3.22 -14.00 11.28
CA LEU A 66 -4.53 -14.66 11.37
C LEU A 66 -4.47 -15.92 12.24
N SER A 67 -3.47 -16.78 12.02
CA SER A 67 -3.33 -18.03 12.81
C SER A 67 -3.19 -17.74 14.30
N VAL A 68 -2.44 -16.69 14.70
CA VAL A 68 -2.35 -16.28 16.11
C VAL A 68 -3.70 -15.82 16.66
N ILE A 69 -4.48 -15.06 15.89
CA ILE A 69 -5.81 -14.61 16.32
C ILE A 69 -6.74 -15.81 16.44
N TYR A 70 -6.77 -16.70 15.46
CA TYR A 70 -7.61 -17.89 15.49
C TYR A 70 -7.25 -18.85 16.64
N ALA A 71 -5.96 -19.04 16.89
CA ALA A 71 -5.51 -19.81 18.06
C ALA A 71 -5.97 -19.24 19.41
N THR A 72 -6.12 -17.92 19.48
CA THR A 72 -6.41 -17.22 20.74
C THR A 72 -7.90 -16.99 20.95
N PHE A 73 -8.65 -16.66 19.90
CA PHE A 73 -10.04 -16.20 19.96
C PHE A 73 -11.03 -17.09 19.19
N GLY A 74 -10.55 -18.15 18.51
CA GLY A 74 -11.36 -18.98 17.61
C GLY A 74 -11.45 -18.44 16.19
N ASP A 75 -12.03 -19.23 15.28
CA ASP A 75 -12.02 -19.04 13.79
C ASP A 75 -12.87 -17.85 13.30
N GLY A 76 -13.38 -17.02 14.18
CA GLY A 76 -14.28 -15.93 13.80
C GLY A 76 -13.56 -14.73 13.20
N HIS A 77 -14.01 -14.26 12.04
CA HIS A 77 -13.54 -13.01 11.42
C HIS A 77 -13.79 -11.77 12.31
N ASP A 78 -14.71 -11.83 13.27
CA ASP A 78 -15.01 -10.71 14.18
C ASP A 78 -13.82 -10.38 15.09
N ALA A 79 -13.09 -11.41 15.58
CA ALA A 79 -11.87 -11.22 16.34
C ALA A 79 -10.79 -10.54 15.49
N VAL A 80 -10.65 -10.94 14.22
CA VAL A 80 -9.72 -10.32 13.26
C VAL A 80 -10.09 -8.86 13.04
N ARG A 81 -11.36 -8.56 12.77
CA ARG A 81 -11.89 -7.20 12.58
C ARG A 81 -11.65 -6.31 13.80
N PHE A 82 -11.87 -6.86 15.00
CA PHE A 82 -11.58 -6.14 16.24
C PHE A 82 -10.09 -5.77 16.33
N VAL A 83 -9.19 -6.72 16.14
CA VAL A 83 -7.74 -6.46 16.17
C VAL A 83 -7.33 -5.48 15.07
N GLN A 84 -7.89 -5.61 13.87
CA GLN A 84 -7.65 -4.67 12.76
C GLN A 84 -8.19 -3.26 13.08
N ALA A 85 -9.29 -3.13 13.81
CA ALA A 85 -9.77 -1.83 14.28
C ALA A 85 -8.77 -1.15 15.25
N VAL A 86 -8.13 -1.93 16.12
CA VAL A 86 -7.04 -1.44 16.99
C VAL A 86 -5.84 -1.01 16.14
N LEU A 87 -5.41 -1.82 15.17
CA LEU A 87 -4.30 -1.47 14.27
C LEU A 87 -4.62 -0.20 13.45
N GLY A 88 -5.85 -0.07 12.97
CA GLY A 88 -6.31 1.13 12.27
C GLY A 88 -6.28 2.38 13.16
N ALA A 89 -6.65 2.26 14.45
CA ALA A 89 -6.55 3.34 15.42
C ALA A 89 -5.08 3.70 15.71
N LEU A 90 -4.18 2.72 15.78
CA LEU A 90 -2.74 2.96 15.88
C LEU A 90 -2.19 3.68 14.64
N THR A 91 -2.67 3.33 13.44
CA THR A 91 -2.30 4.06 12.20
C THR A 91 -2.66 5.53 12.29
N VAL A 92 -3.84 5.89 12.85
CA VAL A 92 -4.23 7.29 13.07
C VAL A 92 -3.24 8.01 14.00
N VAL A 93 -2.82 7.37 15.08
CA VAL A 93 -1.82 7.93 16.01
C VAL A 93 -0.48 8.11 15.31
N LEU A 94 -0.06 7.16 14.48
CA LEU A 94 1.18 7.25 13.71
C LEU A 94 1.14 8.40 12.69
N VAL A 95 0.02 8.60 12.00
CA VAL A 95 -0.18 9.76 11.09
C VAL A 95 -0.07 11.07 11.85
N TYR A 96 -0.70 11.17 13.03
CA TYR A 96 -0.56 12.34 13.91
C TYR A 96 0.90 12.57 14.29
N LEU A 97 1.60 11.55 14.79
CA LEU A 97 2.98 11.65 15.25
C LEU A 97 3.94 12.03 14.13
N LEU A 98 3.83 11.36 12.97
CA LEU A 98 4.61 11.67 11.79
C LEU A 98 4.38 13.12 11.35
N THR A 99 3.13 13.57 11.33
CA THR A 99 2.82 14.97 10.99
C THR A 99 3.36 15.93 12.03
N ALA A 100 3.26 15.62 13.32
CA ALA A 100 3.78 16.47 14.40
C ALA A 100 5.30 16.70 14.27
N ARG A 101 6.04 15.70 13.83
CA ARG A 101 7.48 15.79 13.58
C ARG A 101 7.82 16.63 12.35
N LEU A 102 7.00 16.56 11.31
CA LEU A 102 7.26 17.26 10.05
C LEU A 102 6.68 18.68 10.04
N HIS A 103 5.52 18.86 10.65
CA HIS A 103 4.75 20.10 10.68
C HIS A 103 3.79 20.11 11.87
N ALA A 104 4.29 20.49 13.06
CA ALA A 104 3.55 20.39 14.32
C ALA A 104 2.15 21.03 14.28
N ALA A 105 2.01 22.20 13.62
CA ALA A 105 0.72 22.88 13.50
C ALA A 105 -0.32 22.11 12.66
N ALA A 106 0.11 21.18 11.80
CA ALA A 106 -0.78 20.36 10.98
C ALA A 106 -1.18 19.03 11.66
N ALA A 107 -0.50 18.64 12.73
CA ALA A 107 -0.73 17.34 13.36
C ALA A 107 -2.17 17.12 13.85
N PRO A 108 -2.86 18.08 14.50
CA PRO A 108 -4.25 17.88 14.89
C PRO A 108 -5.16 17.64 13.68
N ALA A 109 -4.97 18.40 12.60
CA ALA A 109 -5.73 18.23 11.37
C ALA A 109 -5.49 16.85 10.74
N ALA A 110 -4.23 16.38 10.66
CA ALA A 110 -3.88 15.07 10.15
C ALA A 110 -4.53 13.95 10.96
N GLY A 111 -4.46 14.04 12.30
CA GLY A 111 -5.07 13.07 13.19
C GLY A 111 -6.59 12.97 12.99
N TRP A 112 -7.30 14.09 13.03
CA TRP A 112 -8.75 14.09 12.86
C TRP A 112 -9.19 13.71 11.42
N LEU A 113 -8.47 14.13 10.39
CA LEU A 113 -8.71 13.63 9.04
C LEU A 113 -8.58 12.10 8.98
N ALA A 114 -7.54 11.52 9.57
CA ALA A 114 -7.33 10.08 9.58
C ALA A 114 -8.37 9.32 10.42
N VAL A 115 -8.94 9.94 11.48
CA VAL A 115 -10.05 9.36 12.26
C VAL A 115 -11.27 9.12 11.39
N PHE A 116 -11.67 10.12 10.58
CA PHE A 116 -12.89 10.10 9.78
C PHE A 116 -12.69 9.66 8.33
N TYR A 117 -11.46 9.39 7.93
CA TYR A 117 -11.17 9.00 6.55
C TYR A 117 -11.68 7.60 6.25
N MET A 118 -12.81 7.51 5.56
CA MET A 118 -13.57 6.27 5.33
C MET A 118 -12.74 5.12 4.74
N PRO A 119 -11.79 5.33 3.80
CA PRO A 119 -10.94 4.23 3.35
C PRO A 119 -10.15 3.55 4.47
N LEU A 120 -9.63 4.33 5.44
CA LEU A 120 -8.94 3.79 6.62
C LEU A 120 -9.90 3.19 7.65
N VAL A 121 -11.16 3.61 7.68
CA VAL A 121 -12.18 3.01 8.55
C VAL A 121 -12.61 1.67 7.97
N ALA A 122 -12.94 1.63 6.67
CA ALA A 122 -13.41 0.44 5.98
C ALA A 122 -12.36 -0.68 5.96
N SER A 123 -11.07 -0.35 5.85
CA SER A 123 -9.98 -1.35 5.85
C SER A 123 -9.90 -2.18 7.14
N ALA A 124 -10.47 -1.71 8.26
CA ALA A 124 -10.53 -2.49 9.49
C ALA A 124 -11.56 -3.63 9.42
N ASN A 125 -12.56 -3.51 8.55
CA ASN A 125 -13.62 -4.50 8.38
C ASN A 125 -13.28 -5.58 7.32
N GLU A 126 -12.35 -5.28 6.42
CA GLU A 126 -11.88 -6.24 5.41
C GLU A 126 -10.83 -7.16 6.03
N VAL A 127 -11.05 -8.48 6.00
CA VAL A 127 -10.04 -9.48 6.47
C VAL A 127 -8.92 -9.56 5.45
N MET A 128 -8.06 -8.54 5.47
CA MET A 128 -7.05 -8.27 4.47
C MET A 128 -5.79 -7.64 5.08
N THR A 129 -4.72 -7.67 4.32
CA THR A 129 -3.37 -7.23 4.73
C THR A 129 -3.26 -5.75 5.09
N GLU A 130 -4.19 -4.91 4.67
CA GLU A 130 -4.10 -3.45 4.66
C GLU A 130 -3.87 -2.87 6.05
N SER A 131 -4.64 -3.28 7.06
CA SER A 131 -4.55 -2.73 8.42
C SER A 131 -3.20 -3.02 9.08
N LEU A 132 -2.71 -4.26 9.00
CA LEU A 132 -1.41 -4.66 9.52
C LEU A 132 -0.28 -3.97 8.75
N PHE A 133 -0.40 -3.92 7.42
CA PHE A 133 0.57 -3.27 6.55
C PHE A 133 0.74 -1.80 6.89
N MET A 134 -0.35 -1.04 6.99
CA MET A 134 -0.30 0.41 7.21
C MET A 134 0.37 0.79 8.53
N VAL A 135 0.11 0.06 9.61
CA VAL A 135 0.79 0.30 10.89
C VAL A 135 2.30 0.12 10.75
N LEU A 136 2.73 -1.02 10.19
CA LEU A 136 4.15 -1.33 10.05
C LEU A 136 4.85 -0.38 9.09
N PHE A 137 4.21 -0.06 7.98
CA PHE A 137 4.76 0.78 6.92
C PHE A 137 4.92 2.24 7.37
N VAL A 138 3.86 2.82 7.95
CA VAL A 138 3.90 4.21 8.44
C VAL A 138 4.87 4.33 9.61
N ALA A 139 4.88 3.37 10.54
CA ALA A 139 5.84 3.35 11.64
C ALA A 139 7.28 3.24 11.12
N GLY A 140 7.54 2.33 10.17
CA GLY A 140 8.87 2.17 9.58
C GLY A 140 9.37 3.44 8.91
N ILE A 141 8.53 4.12 8.13
CA ILE A 141 8.87 5.41 7.51
C ILE A 141 9.10 6.50 8.56
N ALA A 142 8.22 6.61 9.57
CA ALA A 142 8.35 7.61 10.63
C ALA A 142 9.67 7.44 11.39
N VAL A 143 10.00 6.19 11.78
CA VAL A 143 11.25 5.87 12.46
C VAL A 143 12.46 6.12 11.55
N ALA A 144 12.38 5.79 10.25
CA ALA A 144 13.46 6.06 9.30
C ALA A 144 13.76 7.56 9.14
N ILE A 145 12.71 8.40 9.14
CA ILE A 145 12.87 9.87 9.08
C ILE A 145 13.56 10.39 10.36
N GLU A 146 13.21 9.86 11.53
CA GLU A 146 13.85 10.22 12.81
C GLU A 146 15.29 9.73 12.89
N ALA A 147 15.59 8.52 12.43
CA ALA A 147 16.88 7.87 12.48
C ALA A 147 17.99 8.62 11.71
N ARG A 148 17.65 9.64 10.95
CA ARG A 148 18.60 10.48 10.19
C ARG A 148 19.50 11.35 11.07
N HIS A 149 19.23 11.47 12.35
CA HIS A 149 20.13 12.10 13.30
C HIS A 149 21.30 11.16 13.60
N PRO A 150 22.56 11.58 13.40
CA PRO A 150 23.69 10.69 13.08
C PRO A 150 24.26 9.86 14.22
N ARG A 151 23.57 9.65 15.32
CA ARG A 151 24.16 9.02 16.50
C ARG A 151 23.55 7.72 16.98
N ASP A 152 22.38 7.31 16.43
CA ASP A 152 21.75 6.08 16.91
C ASP A 152 21.34 5.14 15.77
N TRP A 153 22.26 4.26 15.41
CA TRP A 153 22.04 3.19 14.44
C TRP A 153 20.85 2.27 14.81
N ARG A 154 20.45 2.25 16.09
CA ARG A 154 19.34 1.41 16.58
C ARG A 154 18.00 1.81 15.96
N TRP A 155 17.77 3.11 15.83
CA TRP A 155 16.57 3.60 15.15
C TRP A 155 16.54 3.22 13.67
N SER A 156 17.69 3.27 12.99
CA SER A 156 17.79 2.82 11.60
C SER A 156 17.54 1.33 11.47
N LEU A 157 18.11 0.52 12.37
CA LEU A 157 17.84 -0.92 12.44
C LEU A 157 16.34 -1.19 12.70
N GLY A 158 15.74 -0.49 13.67
CA GLY A 158 14.32 -0.60 13.98
C GLY A 158 13.42 -0.21 12.81
N ALA A 159 13.77 0.86 12.08
CA ALA A 159 13.08 1.24 10.85
C ALA A 159 13.16 0.13 9.80
N GLY A 160 14.35 -0.45 9.60
CA GLY A 160 14.56 -1.57 8.70
C GLY A 160 13.75 -2.81 9.08
N LEU A 161 13.72 -3.16 10.38
CA LEU A 161 12.87 -4.25 10.88
C LEU A 161 11.39 -4.03 10.60
N LEU A 162 10.87 -2.82 10.87
CA LEU A 162 9.47 -2.48 10.61
C LEU A 162 9.13 -2.54 9.11
N LEU A 163 10.01 -2.01 8.25
CA LEU A 163 9.83 -2.07 6.79
C LEU A 163 9.98 -3.50 6.26
N GLY A 164 10.84 -4.32 6.88
CA GLY A 164 10.96 -5.73 6.58
C GLY A 164 9.70 -6.52 6.95
N LEU A 165 9.13 -6.30 8.13
CA LEU A 165 7.84 -6.88 8.53
C LEU A 165 6.71 -6.39 7.61
N ALA A 166 6.70 -5.11 7.23
CA ALA A 166 5.76 -4.61 6.23
C ALA A 166 5.95 -5.33 4.87
N THR A 167 7.19 -5.64 4.47
CA THR A 167 7.50 -6.41 3.24
C THR A 167 6.98 -7.85 3.33
N LEU A 168 7.07 -8.49 4.51
CA LEU A 168 6.48 -9.80 4.77
C LEU A 168 4.93 -9.76 4.86
N THR A 169 4.33 -8.57 4.90
CA THR A 169 2.88 -8.38 4.75
C THR A 169 2.53 -8.10 3.29
N ARG A 170 3.25 -7.18 2.66
CA ARG A 170 3.10 -6.81 1.23
C ARG A 170 4.47 -6.47 0.63
N PRO A 171 4.94 -7.19 -0.39
CA PRO A 171 6.30 -7.03 -0.94
C PRO A 171 6.67 -5.62 -1.38
N VAL A 172 5.68 -4.79 -1.74
CA VAL A 172 5.87 -3.41 -2.18
C VAL A 172 6.52 -2.51 -1.10
N ALA A 173 6.42 -2.85 0.18
CA ALA A 173 7.05 -2.07 1.25
C ALA A 173 8.58 -1.97 1.11
N MET A 174 9.21 -2.98 0.50
CA MET A 174 10.65 -2.99 0.25
C MET A 174 11.10 -1.77 -0.57
N LEU A 175 10.22 -1.23 -1.42
CA LEU A 175 10.49 -0.06 -2.25
C LEU A 175 10.74 1.23 -1.44
N ALA A 176 10.25 1.30 -0.21
CA ALA A 176 10.48 2.45 0.66
C ALA A 176 11.96 2.63 1.02
N VAL A 177 12.71 1.53 1.19
CA VAL A 177 14.11 1.57 1.61
C VAL A 177 14.98 2.29 0.57
N PRO A 178 15.04 1.87 -0.71
CA PRO A 178 15.81 2.59 -1.72
C PRO A 178 15.33 4.04 -1.94
N ALA A 179 14.02 4.31 -1.87
CA ALA A 179 13.50 5.66 -1.97
C ALA A 179 14.00 6.57 -0.84
N ILE A 180 13.97 6.10 0.41
CA ILE A 180 14.48 6.84 1.57
C ILE A 180 15.99 7.07 1.45
N LEU A 181 16.76 6.04 1.05
CA LEU A 181 18.20 6.14 0.90
C LEU A 181 18.60 7.09 -0.21
N LEU A 182 17.91 7.07 -1.34
CA LEU A 182 18.15 7.97 -2.47
C LEU A 182 17.99 9.44 -2.04
N VAL A 183 16.90 9.78 -1.36
CA VAL A 183 16.68 11.15 -0.87
C VAL A 183 17.75 11.53 0.14
N SER A 184 18.09 10.63 1.06
CA SER A 184 19.14 10.87 2.07
C SER A 184 20.49 11.12 1.42
N ALA A 185 20.88 10.32 0.42
CA ALA A 185 22.11 10.50 -0.35
C ALA A 185 22.12 11.83 -1.11
N CYS A 186 21.02 12.19 -1.79
CA CYS A 186 20.90 13.47 -2.49
C CYS A 186 21.01 14.67 -1.54
N GLU A 187 20.46 14.57 -0.31
CA GLU A 187 20.60 15.63 0.69
C GLU A 187 22.02 15.76 1.21
N ASP A 188 22.73 14.64 1.38
CA ASP A 188 24.12 14.65 1.83
C ASP A 188 25.05 15.23 0.77
N LEU A 189 24.86 14.85 -0.48
CA LEU A 189 25.60 15.44 -1.61
C LEU A 189 25.38 16.96 -1.69
N ARG A 190 24.14 17.45 -1.55
CA ARG A 190 23.85 18.90 -1.54
C ARG A 190 24.53 19.64 -0.38
N ARG A 191 24.68 18.98 0.77
CA ARG A 191 25.32 19.52 1.95
C ARG A 191 26.85 19.34 1.96
N ARG A 192 27.41 18.68 0.94
CA ARG A 192 28.81 18.26 0.87
C ARG A 192 29.27 17.46 2.11
N ALA A 193 28.33 16.71 2.70
CA ALA A 193 28.58 15.90 3.88
C ALA A 193 29.32 14.60 3.50
N PRO A 194 30.22 14.08 4.36
CA PRO A 194 30.90 12.82 4.09
C PRO A 194 29.92 11.67 4.06
N LEU A 195 29.81 10.99 2.91
CA LEU A 195 28.85 9.90 2.68
C LEU A 195 29.12 8.67 3.55
N TRP A 196 30.40 8.33 3.79
CA TRP A 196 30.80 7.09 4.46
C TRP A 196 30.29 6.98 5.91
N GLY A 197 30.41 8.03 6.71
CA GLY A 197 29.94 8.02 8.10
C GLY A 197 28.43 7.80 8.22
N ARG A 198 27.66 8.34 7.28
CA ARG A 198 26.21 8.16 7.25
C ARG A 198 25.77 6.83 6.65
N TRP A 199 26.53 6.28 5.72
CA TRP A 199 26.30 4.92 5.23
C TRP A 199 26.40 3.91 6.36
N LEU A 200 27.43 4.00 7.20
CA LEU A 200 27.63 3.10 8.32
C LEU A 200 26.60 3.28 9.44
N SER A 201 26.18 4.51 9.73
CA SER A 201 25.27 4.78 10.84
C SER A 201 23.78 4.76 10.48
N PHE A 202 23.42 4.89 9.20
CA PHE A 202 22.04 4.94 8.75
C PHE A 202 21.69 3.86 7.73
N ALA A 203 22.36 3.83 6.56
CA ALA A 203 21.98 2.94 5.47
C ALA A 203 22.26 1.47 5.80
N ALA A 204 23.43 1.14 6.33
CA ALA A 204 23.76 -0.24 6.65
C ALA A 204 22.86 -0.83 7.75
N PRO A 205 22.58 -0.15 8.89
CA PRO A 205 21.62 -0.65 9.86
C PRO A 205 20.19 -0.74 9.31
N LEU A 206 19.75 0.17 8.44
CA LEU A 206 18.44 0.11 7.81
C LEU A 206 18.30 -1.15 6.94
N TRP A 207 19.31 -1.43 6.09
CA TRP A 207 19.35 -2.68 5.31
C TRP A 207 19.47 -3.91 6.19
N ALA A 208 20.30 -3.87 7.24
CA ALA A 208 20.45 -4.98 8.18
C ALA A 208 19.12 -5.32 8.86
N GLY A 209 18.35 -4.32 9.30
CA GLY A 209 17.02 -4.53 9.87
C GLY A 209 16.05 -5.17 8.88
N LEU A 210 16.01 -4.69 7.64
CA LEU A 210 15.21 -5.30 6.58
C LEU A 210 15.59 -6.77 6.37
N VAL A 211 16.90 -7.05 6.20
CA VAL A 211 17.40 -8.41 5.98
C VAL A 211 17.07 -9.32 7.16
N VAL A 212 17.30 -8.86 8.40
CA VAL A 212 16.98 -9.64 9.61
C VAL A 212 15.50 -10.01 9.68
N ALA A 213 14.59 -9.10 9.31
CA ALA A 213 13.17 -9.39 9.27
C ALA A 213 12.82 -10.43 8.19
N LEU A 214 13.43 -10.35 7.00
CA LEU A 214 13.17 -11.25 5.89
C LEU A 214 13.86 -12.62 6.05
N LEU A 215 14.96 -12.68 6.81
CA LEU A 215 15.85 -13.83 6.87
C LEU A 215 15.16 -15.15 7.25
N PRO A 216 14.31 -15.23 8.30
CA PRO A 216 13.65 -16.50 8.65
C PRO A 216 12.83 -17.09 7.51
N TRP A 217 12.07 -16.24 6.83
CA TRP A 217 11.25 -16.66 5.69
C TRP A 217 12.10 -17.03 4.46
N THR A 218 13.15 -16.25 4.19
CA THR A 218 14.07 -16.52 3.08
C THR A 218 14.82 -17.83 3.28
N VAL A 219 15.28 -18.12 4.51
CA VAL A 219 15.95 -19.40 4.84
C VAL A 219 14.99 -20.59 4.70
N ARG A 220 13.76 -20.45 5.21
CA ARG A 220 12.71 -21.47 5.02
C ARG A 220 12.48 -21.76 3.55
N ASN A 221 12.35 -20.72 2.72
CA ASN A 221 12.10 -20.87 1.30
C ASN A 221 13.32 -21.46 0.55
N ALA A 222 14.52 -21.05 0.93
CA ALA A 222 15.74 -21.62 0.37
C ALA A 222 15.88 -23.12 0.69
N ALA A 223 15.51 -23.54 1.91
CA ALA A 223 15.50 -24.94 2.28
C ALA A 223 14.42 -25.75 1.55
N LEU A 224 13.25 -25.13 1.30
CA LEU A 224 12.13 -25.83 0.65
C LEU A 224 12.28 -25.91 -0.87
N PHE A 225 12.71 -24.83 -1.51
CA PHE A 225 12.72 -24.69 -2.97
C PHE A 225 14.13 -24.71 -3.59
N GLY A 226 15.18 -24.66 -2.78
CA GLY A 226 16.54 -24.44 -3.31
C GLY A 226 16.73 -23.08 -3.99
N ALA A 227 15.85 -22.10 -3.74
CA ALA A 227 15.79 -20.83 -4.42
C ALA A 227 15.68 -19.63 -3.45
N PHE A 228 16.16 -18.46 -3.88
CA PHE A 228 16.05 -17.23 -3.10
C PHE A 228 14.67 -16.58 -3.31
N VAL A 229 13.80 -16.71 -2.32
CA VAL A 229 12.45 -16.12 -2.30
C VAL A 229 12.27 -15.33 -1.00
N PRO A 230 12.53 -14.02 -1.00
CA PRO A 230 12.52 -13.20 0.23
C PRO A 230 11.11 -12.87 0.74
N SER A 231 10.06 -12.97 -0.08
CA SER A 231 8.69 -12.65 0.32
C SER A 231 7.67 -13.63 -0.26
N SER A 232 7.35 -13.54 -1.54
CA SER A 232 6.34 -14.41 -2.18
C SER A 232 6.70 -14.74 -3.63
N THR A 233 6.08 -15.79 -4.18
CA THR A 233 6.20 -16.25 -5.57
C THR A 233 5.09 -15.68 -6.46
N HIS A 234 4.44 -14.61 -6.02
CA HIS A 234 3.32 -13.97 -6.73
C HIS A 234 3.76 -12.88 -7.72
N GLY A 235 5.06 -12.51 -7.71
CA GLY A 235 5.59 -11.38 -8.47
C GLY A 235 5.48 -11.57 -9.98
N GLY A 236 5.94 -12.70 -10.48
CA GLY A 236 5.91 -13.04 -11.91
C GLY A 236 4.49 -13.07 -12.46
N PHE A 237 3.57 -13.70 -11.70
CA PHE A 237 2.16 -13.71 -12.07
C PHE A 237 1.59 -12.31 -12.27
N ILE A 238 1.82 -11.40 -11.33
CA ILE A 238 1.32 -10.03 -11.44
C ILE A 238 1.94 -9.31 -12.63
N VAL A 239 3.24 -9.47 -12.88
CA VAL A 239 3.93 -8.82 -14.00
C VAL A 239 3.40 -9.35 -15.33
N ALA A 240 3.26 -10.67 -15.51
CA ALA A 240 2.71 -11.26 -16.74
C ALA A 240 1.26 -10.80 -17.00
N ARG A 241 0.42 -10.86 -15.98
CA ARG A 241 -1.00 -10.47 -16.10
C ARG A 241 -1.22 -8.97 -16.30
N SER A 242 -0.24 -8.19 -15.92
CA SER A 242 -0.28 -6.75 -16.12
C SER A 242 0.23 -6.32 -17.49
N ASN A 243 1.12 -7.09 -18.10
CA ASN A 243 1.81 -6.76 -19.33
C ASN A 243 1.51 -7.85 -20.39
N ALA A 244 0.39 -7.67 -21.09
CA ALA A 244 -0.13 -8.56 -22.13
C ALA A 244 -1.04 -7.76 -23.06
N ASP A 245 -1.35 -8.31 -24.24
CA ASP A 245 -2.26 -7.68 -25.21
C ASP A 245 -3.67 -7.45 -24.65
N ALA A 246 -4.14 -8.38 -23.84
CA ALA A 246 -5.41 -8.28 -23.11
C ALA A 246 -5.18 -8.39 -21.60
N PRO A 247 -4.67 -7.32 -20.96
CA PRO A 247 -4.40 -7.37 -19.53
C PRO A 247 -5.67 -7.66 -18.72
N ALA A 248 -5.49 -8.38 -17.62
CA ALA A 248 -6.59 -8.93 -16.84
C ALA A 248 -7.69 -7.91 -16.45
N TRP A 249 -7.30 -6.66 -16.20
CA TRP A 249 -8.26 -5.60 -15.84
C TRP A 249 -9.15 -5.10 -16.99
N ARG A 250 -8.82 -5.42 -18.25
CA ARG A 250 -9.67 -5.10 -19.42
C ARG A 250 -10.74 -6.16 -19.67
N GLN A 251 -10.62 -7.34 -19.03
CA GLN A 251 -11.58 -8.42 -19.22
C GLN A 251 -12.86 -8.15 -18.43
N ALA A 252 -14.03 -8.21 -19.13
CA ALA A 252 -15.32 -7.84 -18.56
C ALA A 252 -15.80 -8.74 -17.39
N HIS A 253 -15.22 -9.93 -17.23
CA HIS A 253 -15.61 -10.95 -16.25
C HIS A 253 -14.53 -11.23 -15.20
N GLY A 254 -13.67 -10.24 -14.92
CA GLY A 254 -12.60 -10.40 -13.92
C GLY A 254 -11.43 -11.25 -14.39
N TRP A 255 -10.67 -11.75 -13.44
CA TRP A 255 -9.46 -12.53 -13.65
C TRP A 255 -9.76 -13.95 -14.18
N ARG A 256 -10.13 -14.07 -15.46
CA ARG A 256 -10.09 -15.38 -16.10
C ARG A 256 -8.64 -15.75 -16.34
N ILE A 257 -8.20 -16.72 -15.60
CA ILE A 257 -6.90 -17.35 -15.78
C ILE A 257 -7.11 -18.47 -16.79
N ASP A 258 -6.32 -18.45 -17.84
CA ASP A 258 -6.27 -19.60 -18.74
C ASP A 258 -5.62 -20.74 -17.96
N ALA A 259 -6.44 -21.70 -17.52
CA ALA A 259 -5.98 -22.83 -16.72
C ALA A 259 -4.92 -23.66 -17.46
N ALA A 260 -4.90 -23.64 -18.80
CA ALA A 260 -3.90 -24.33 -19.59
C ALA A 260 -2.47 -23.83 -19.32
N VAL A 261 -2.28 -22.53 -19.07
CA VAL A 261 -0.97 -21.94 -18.74
C VAL A 261 -0.42 -22.48 -17.40
N PHE A 262 -1.30 -22.94 -16.52
CA PHE A 262 -0.95 -23.45 -15.19
C PHE A 262 -0.75 -24.95 -15.15
N ALA A 263 -1.40 -25.69 -16.05
CA ALA A 263 -1.31 -27.15 -16.09
C ALA A 263 0.08 -27.67 -16.51
N GLU A 264 0.90 -26.81 -17.14
CA GLU A 264 2.17 -27.23 -17.75
C GLU A 264 3.38 -27.16 -16.79
N GLU A 265 3.28 -26.40 -15.67
CA GLU A 265 4.43 -26.19 -14.76
C GLU A 265 4.04 -26.32 -13.30
N PRO A 266 4.21 -27.50 -12.69
CA PRO A 266 3.89 -27.75 -11.28
C PRO A 266 4.87 -27.08 -10.31
N ASP A 267 6.11 -26.80 -10.71
CA ASP A 267 7.09 -26.13 -9.85
C ASP A 267 6.73 -24.65 -9.66
N GLU A 268 6.50 -24.26 -8.40
CA GLU A 268 6.07 -22.92 -8.02
C GLU A 268 7.08 -21.83 -8.39
N ILE A 269 8.38 -22.15 -8.28
CA ILE A 269 9.48 -21.21 -8.55
C ILE A 269 9.68 -21.04 -10.06
N GLU A 270 9.71 -22.15 -10.80
CA GLU A 270 9.90 -22.11 -12.24
C GLU A 270 8.72 -21.42 -12.92
N ARG A 271 7.51 -21.63 -12.42
CA ARG A 271 6.30 -20.95 -12.87
C ARG A 271 6.38 -19.44 -12.65
N ASP A 272 6.77 -18.96 -11.45
CA ASP A 272 6.95 -17.54 -11.18
C ASP A 272 8.02 -16.91 -12.08
N ARG A 273 9.13 -17.62 -12.31
CA ARG A 273 10.20 -17.20 -13.24
C ARG A 273 9.71 -17.07 -14.68
N ARG A 274 8.97 -18.05 -15.17
CA ARG A 274 8.42 -18.04 -16.54
C ARG A 274 7.45 -16.89 -16.72
N TRP A 275 6.57 -16.66 -15.78
CA TRP A 275 5.66 -15.50 -15.83
C TRP A 275 6.40 -14.17 -15.77
N MET A 276 7.39 -14.04 -14.90
CA MET A 276 8.21 -12.85 -14.87
C MET A 276 8.90 -12.60 -16.22
N ALA A 277 9.53 -13.62 -16.79
CA ALA A 277 10.16 -13.54 -18.11
C ALA A 277 9.16 -13.19 -19.21
N GLN A 278 7.98 -13.81 -19.22
CA GLN A 278 6.92 -13.55 -20.20
C GLN A 278 6.46 -12.08 -20.16
N GLY A 279 6.19 -11.56 -18.98
CA GLY A 279 5.74 -10.17 -18.81
C GLY A 279 6.81 -9.16 -19.19
N LEU A 280 8.07 -9.40 -18.83
CA LEU A 280 9.20 -8.55 -19.19
C LEU A 280 9.50 -8.62 -20.70
N GLN A 281 9.42 -9.81 -21.31
CA GLN A 281 9.56 -10.00 -22.73
C GLN A 281 8.49 -9.23 -23.52
N TRP A 282 7.23 -9.34 -23.07
CA TRP A 282 6.13 -8.59 -23.71
C TRP A 282 6.39 -7.07 -23.66
N ILE A 283 6.91 -6.52 -22.54
CA ILE A 283 7.29 -5.10 -22.43
C ILE A 283 8.37 -4.75 -23.46
N ALA A 284 9.38 -5.59 -23.60
CA ALA A 284 10.49 -5.37 -24.53
C ALA A 284 10.03 -5.39 -25.99
N ASP A 285 9.12 -6.32 -26.34
CA ASP A 285 8.62 -6.49 -27.69
C ASP A 285 7.54 -5.47 -28.08
N HIS A 286 6.84 -4.89 -27.09
CA HIS A 286 5.72 -3.99 -27.30
C HIS A 286 5.84 -2.64 -26.56
N PRO A 287 6.90 -1.83 -26.80
CA PRO A 287 7.17 -0.63 -26.00
C PRO A 287 6.07 0.44 -26.09
N LEU A 288 5.45 0.64 -27.26
CA LEU A 288 4.35 1.62 -27.41
C LEU A 288 3.05 1.16 -26.76
N PRO A 289 2.56 -0.08 -26.98
CA PRO A 289 1.45 -0.63 -26.19
C PRO A 289 1.69 -0.60 -24.69
N TRP A 290 2.92 -0.89 -24.24
CA TRP A 290 3.26 -0.80 -22.82
C TRP A 290 3.11 0.62 -22.29
N LEU A 291 3.58 1.67 -23.01
CA LEU A 291 3.38 3.06 -22.62
C LEU A 291 1.90 3.44 -22.52
N GLN A 292 1.06 2.93 -23.42
CA GLN A 292 -0.40 3.11 -23.31
C GLN A 292 -0.94 2.47 -22.04
N LEU A 293 -0.53 1.22 -21.73
CA LEU A 293 -0.90 0.55 -20.48
C LEU A 293 -0.44 1.32 -19.23
N VAL A 294 0.75 1.91 -19.26
CA VAL A 294 1.26 2.77 -18.17
C VAL A 294 0.34 3.96 -17.94
N GLY A 295 -0.07 4.65 -19.02
CA GLY A 295 -1.03 5.75 -18.95
C GLY A 295 -2.39 5.31 -18.36
N GLU A 296 -2.94 4.19 -18.83
CA GLU A 296 -4.20 3.62 -18.27
C GLU A 296 -4.07 3.26 -16.80
N ARG A 297 -2.96 2.63 -16.39
CA ARG A 297 -2.69 2.27 -14.98
C ARG A 297 -2.59 3.51 -14.11
N PHE A 298 -1.95 4.55 -14.60
CA PHE A 298 -1.88 5.82 -13.91
C PHE A 298 -3.26 6.43 -13.71
N LEU A 299 -4.08 6.49 -14.75
CA LEU A 299 -5.47 6.97 -14.65
C LEU A 299 -6.30 6.11 -13.69
N ARG A 300 -6.15 4.79 -13.75
CA ARG A 300 -6.84 3.86 -12.84
C ARG A 300 -6.41 4.01 -11.39
N PHE A 301 -5.13 4.22 -11.15
CA PHE A 301 -4.61 4.46 -9.79
C PHE A 301 -5.26 5.70 -9.15
N TRP A 302 -5.50 6.74 -9.94
CA TRP A 302 -6.14 7.98 -9.50
C TRP A 302 -7.65 8.01 -9.69
N TYR A 303 -8.24 6.91 -10.18
CA TYR A 303 -9.66 6.86 -10.51
C TYR A 303 -10.54 7.12 -9.28
N ILE A 304 -11.43 8.11 -9.40
CA ILE A 304 -12.26 8.63 -8.32
C ILE A 304 -13.75 8.29 -8.47
N PHE A 305 -14.14 7.72 -9.61
CA PHE A 305 -15.56 7.43 -9.93
C PHE A 305 -15.98 6.02 -9.50
N GLN A 306 -15.14 5.27 -8.76
CA GLN A 306 -15.58 4.02 -8.16
C GLN A 306 -16.55 4.28 -7.00
N PRO A 307 -17.65 3.50 -6.89
CA PRO A 307 -18.56 3.60 -5.78
C PRO A 307 -17.88 3.24 -4.44
N GLY A 308 -18.50 3.67 -3.34
CA GLY A 308 -18.02 3.39 -2.00
C GLY A 308 -16.94 4.36 -1.50
N TYR A 309 -16.08 3.88 -0.61
CA TYR A 309 -15.10 4.72 0.09
C TYR A 309 -14.04 5.37 -0.82
N ASN A 310 -13.78 4.81 -2.00
CA ASN A 310 -12.87 5.40 -2.99
C ASN A 310 -13.33 6.80 -3.45
N ALA A 311 -14.62 7.07 -3.39
CA ALA A 311 -15.18 8.37 -3.70
C ALA A 311 -14.63 9.49 -2.80
N VAL A 312 -14.32 9.17 -1.54
CA VAL A 312 -13.79 10.13 -0.55
C VAL A 312 -12.42 10.65 -0.97
N PHE A 313 -11.65 9.85 -1.69
CA PHE A 313 -10.32 10.28 -2.16
C PHE A 313 -10.38 11.52 -3.06
N ALA A 314 -11.44 11.68 -3.86
CA ALA A 314 -11.62 12.86 -4.71
C ALA A 314 -11.58 14.16 -3.91
N PHE A 315 -12.10 14.16 -2.69
CA PHE A 315 -12.14 15.36 -1.86
C PHE A 315 -10.76 15.80 -1.38
N ILE A 316 -9.81 14.89 -1.23
CA ILE A 316 -8.49 15.19 -0.69
C ILE A 316 -7.42 15.47 -1.75
N ILE A 317 -7.63 15.09 -3.03
CA ILE A 317 -6.64 15.24 -4.11
C ILE A 317 -6.05 16.65 -4.22
N PRO A 318 -6.83 17.75 -4.33
CA PRO A 318 -6.25 19.07 -4.54
C PRO A 318 -5.43 19.52 -3.33
N TYR A 319 -5.85 19.16 -2.13
CA TYR A 319 -5.11 19.49 -0.91
C TYR A 319 -3.82 18.66 -0.81
N MET A 320 -3.86 17.38 -1.18
CA MET A 320 -2.67 16.53 -1.28
C MET A 320 -1.66 17.13 -2.25
N LEU A 321 -2.08 17.50 -3.46
CA LEU A 321 -1.22 18.12 -4.46
C LEU A 321 -0.67 19.48 -3.99
N ALA A 322 -1.51 20.33 -3.38
CA ALA A 322 -1.07 21.58 -2.79
C ALA A 322 -0.06 21.39 -1.66
N GLY A 323 -0.28 20.41 -0.79
CA GLY A 323 0.64 20.05 0.28
C GLY A 323 1.98 19.54 -0.24
N MET A 324 1.96 18.71 -1.27
CA MET A 324 3.16 18.24 -1.97
C MET A 324 3.92 19.43 -2.61
N TRP A 325 3.19 20.35 -3.24
CA TRP A 325 3.78 21.54 -3.85
C TRP A 325 4.42 22.47 -2.81
N TRP A 326 3.71 22.76 -1.72
CA TRP A 326 4.19 23.73 -0.73
C TRP A 326 5.24 23.17 0.23
N ARG A 327 5.18 21.88 0.54
CA ARG A 327 6.02 21.24 1.55
C ARG A 327 6.88 20.09 1.04
N GLY A 328 6.60 19.52 -0.13
CA GLY A 328 7.31 18.36 -0.65
C GLY A 328 8.82 18.53 -0.79
N GLY A 329 9.31 19.77 -0.95
CA GLY A 329 10.73 20.12 -0.97
C GLY A 329 11.39 20.25 0.42
N SER A 330 10.62 20.23 1.52
CA SER A 330 11.18 20.38 2.88
C SER A 330 11.70 19.05 3.44
N PRO A 331 12.63 19.10 4.40
CA PRO A 331 13.16 17.90 5.04
C PRO A 331 12.05 17.00 5.59
N GLY A 332 12.20 15.69 5.45
CA GLY A 332 11.20 14.70 5.83
C GLY A 332 10.06 14.56 4.82
N PHE A 333 9.41 15.63 4.39
CA PHE A 333 8.40 15.58 3.33
C PHE A 333 8.97 15.06 1.99
N ARG A 334 10.24 15.35 1.67
CA ARG A 334 10.93 14.77 0.50
C ARG A 334 10.97 13.25 0.53
N HIS A 335 11.14 12.65 1.72
CA HIS A 335 11.13 11.20 1.88
C HIS A 335 9.74 10.64 1.61
N LEU A 336 8.69 11.29 2.15
CA LEU A 336 7.30 10.90 1.88
C LEU A 336 6.96 11.02 0.39
N SER A 337 7.39 12.10 -0.26
CA SER A 337 7.21 12.30 -1.71
C SER A 337 7.93 11.21 -2.52
N ALA A 338 9.17 10.88 -2.14
CA ALA A 338 9.95 9.87 -2.84
C ALA A 338 9.39 8.46 -2.68
N VAL A 339 9.00 8.08 -1.45
CA VAL A 339 8.36 6.78 -1.19
C VAL A 339 7.06 6.67 -1.99
N SER A 340 6.23 7.72 -1.99
CA SER A 340 4.98 7.75 -2.75
C SER A 340 5.26 7.65 -4.26
N ALA A 341 6.15 8.48 -4.78
CA ALA A 341 6.47 8.51 -6.21
C ALA A 341 7.07 7.19 -6.70
N PHE A 342 7.99 6.59 -5.92
CA PHE A 342 8.61 5.33 -6.26
C PHE A 342 7.61 4.18 -6.26
N SER A 343 6.73 4.11 -5.24
CA SER A 343 5.66 3.12 -5.19
C SER A 343 4.68 3.26 -6.35
N ILE A 344 4.22 4.49 -6.65
CA ILE A 344 3.32 4.77 -7.77
C ILE A 344 3.99 4.40 -9.10
N ALA A 345 5.28 4.72 -9.27
CA ALA A 345 6.01 4.36 -10.47
C ALA A 345 6.02 2.83 -10.69
N VAL A 346 6.33 2.03 -9.68
CA VAL A 346 6.30 0.57 -9.79
C VAL A 346 4.89 0.05 -10.09
N PHE A 347 3.86 0.57 -9.43
CA PHE A 347 2.48 0.19 -9.71
C PHE A 347 2.05 0.51 -11.15
N CYS A 348 2.49 1.63 -11.70
CA CYS A 348 2.13 2.02 -13.05
C CYS A 348 3.01 1.36 -14.13
N LEU A 349 4.30 1.17 -13.86
CA LEU A 349 5.24 0.64 -14.86
C LEU A 349 5.15 -0.90 -14.98
N LEU A 350 5.02 -1.61 -13.86
CA LEU A 350 5.13 -3.07 -13.84
C LEU A 350 3.85 -3.78 -13.47
N LEU A 351 3.07 -3.21 -12.53
CA LEU A 351 1.89 -3.85 -11.97
C LEU A 351 0.62 -3.26 -12.57
N TYR A 352 -0.55 -3.73 -12.15
CA TYR A 352 -1.81 -3.12 -12.56
C TYR A 352 -2.16 -1.93 -11.65
N GLY A 353 -2.36 -0.76 -12.21
CA GLY A 353 -2.82 0.41 -11.47
C GLY A 353 -4.23 0.17 -10.90
N SER A 354 -4.36 0.06 -9.60
CA SER A 354 -5.64 -0.13 -8.91
C SER A 354 -5.75 0.84 -7.74
N THR A 355 -6.96 1.30 -7.47
CA THR A 355 -7.26 2.11 -6.28
C THR A 355 -6.89 1.40 -4.98
N ARG A 356 -6.94 0.07 -4.94
CA ARG A 356 -6.50 -0.76 -3.81
C ARG A 356 -5.00 -0.60 -3.50
N PHE A 357 -4.16 -0.40 -4.53
CA PHE A 357 -2.72 -0.15 -4.30
C PHE A 357 -2.43 1.25 -3.78
N ARG A 358 -3.37 2.18 -3.93
CA ARG A 358 -3.28 3.53 -3.38
C ARG A 358 -3.52 3.55 -1.87
N LEU A 359 -4.46 2.75 -1.38
CA LEU A 359 -4.89 2.76 0.02
C LEU A 359 -3.73 2.71 1.03
N PRO A 360 -2.68 1.87 0.86
CA PRO A 360 -1.52 1.87 1.74
C PRO A 360 -0.70 3.16 1.78
N LEU A 361 -0.82 4.01 0.75
CA LEU A 361 -0.14 5.31 0.68
C LEU A 361 -1.01 6.45 1.23
N GLU A 362 -2.31 6.25 1.37
CA GLU A 362 -3.25 7.30 1.80
C GLU A 362 -2.94 7.86 3.19
N PRO A 363 -2.45 7.11 4.20
CA PRO A 363 -1.95 7.67 5.44
C PRO A 363 -0.86 8.74 5.23
N ILE A 364 0.05 8.52 4.26
CA ILE A 364 1.08 9.50 3.88
C ILE A 364 0.45 10.70 3.19
N PHE A 365 -0.53 10.49 2.33
CA PHE A 365 -1.23 11.57 1.63
C PHE A 365 -1.97 12.50 2.62
N LEU A 366 -2.54 11.96 3.69
CA LEU A 366 -3.20 12.75 4.73
C LEU A 366 -2.24 13.71 5.44
N VAL A 367 -0.95 13.37 5.55
CA VAL A 367 0.09 14.27 6.07
C VAL A 367 0.22 15.52 5.18
N PHE A 368 0.24 15.33 3.85
CA PHE A 368 0.28 16.43 2.88
C PHE A 368 -1.01 17.25 2.89
N VAL A 369 -2.16 16.58 2.97
CA VAL A 369 -3.47 17.24 3.05
C VAL A 369 -3.53 18.18 4.27
N ALA A 370 -3.14 17.68 5.44
CA ALA A 370 -3.13 18.47 6.66
C ALA A 370 -2.15 19.66 6.59
N ALA A 371 -0.98 19.44 5.99
CA ALA A 371 -0.03 20.53 5.75
C ALA A 371 -0.63 21.57 4.80
N ALA A 372 -1.36 21.17 3.77
CA ALA A 372 -2.04 22.10 2.86
C ALA A 372 -3.12 22.93 3.55
N PHE A 373 -3.90 22.34 4.46
CA PHE A 373 -4.89 23.08 5.23
C PHE A 373 -4.25 24.22 6.05
N VAL A 374 -3.15 23.94 6.74
CA VAL A 374 -2.48 24.95 7.55
C VAL A 374 -1.80 26.01 6.69
N GLU A 375 -1.09 25.62 5.63
CA GLU A 375 -0.41 26.55 4.73
C GLU A 375 -1.40 27.41 3.92
N GLY A 376 -2.46 26.80 3.40
CA GLY A 376 -3.50 27.50 2.65
C GLY A 376 -4.24 28.51 3.51
N TRP A 377 -4.58 28.12 4.76
CA TRP A 377 -5.18 29.02 5.74
C TRP A 377 -4.30 30.20 6.08
N ARG A 378 -3.00 29.97 6.26
CA ARG A 378 -2.03 31.04 6.60
C ARG A 378 -1.76 31.97 5.42
N ARG A 379 -1.68 31.43 4.20
CA ARG A 379 -1.29 32.20 3.01
C ARG A 379 -2.43 32.98 2.39
N TRP A 380 -3.63 32.42 2.38
CA TRP A 380 -4.74 32.98 1.62
C TRP A 380 -6.10 32.51 2.16
N ARG A 381 -6.42 32.85 3.39
CA ARG A 381 -7.59 32.36 4.12
C ARG A 381 -8.90 32.40 3.31
N ALA A 382 -9.26 33.59 2.78
CA ALA A 382 -10.51 33.81 2.06
C ALA A 382 -10.54 32.94 0.76
N GLY A 383 -9.47 32.97 -0.02
CA GLY A 383 -9.41 32.20 -1.25
C GLY A 383 -9.30 30.70 -1.01
N PHE A 384 -8.60 30.27 0.05
CA PHE A 384 -8.56 28.86 0.44
C PHE A 384 -9.98 28.36 0.79
N LEU A 385 -10.77 29.14 1.53
CA LEU A 385 -12.16 28.81 1.83
C LEU A 385 -13.03 28.79 0.57
N ALA A 386 -12.89 29.78 -0.31
CA ALA A 386 -13.64 29.84 -1.57
C ALA A 386 -13.34 28.65 -2.48
N VAL A 387 -12.06 28.35 -2.71
CA VAL A 387 -11.64 27.20 -3.52
C VAL A 387 -12.10 25.87 -2.90
N SER A 388 -11.98 25.75 -1.56
CA SER A 388 -12.46 24.55 -0.85
C SER A 388 -13.97 24.40 -0.96
N GLY A 389 -14.74 25.47 -0.79
CA GLY A 389 -16.19 25.48 -0.94
C GLY A 389 -16.63 25.10 -2.36
N CYS A 390 -16.02 25.71 -3.38
CA CYS A 390 -16.26 25.35 -4.78
C CYS A 390 -15.92 23.87 -5.05
N TRP A 391 -14.78 23.39 -4.58
CA TRP A 391 -14.36 22.00 -4.78
C TRP A 391 -15.32 21.01 -4.11
N LEU A 392 -15.73 21.28 -2.87
CA LEU A 392 -16.70 20.46 -2.15
C LEU A 392 -18.07 20.47 -2.86
N ALA A 393 -18.54 21.64 -3.31
CA ALA A 393 -19.80 21.77 -4.06
C ALA A 393 -19.72 21.00 -5.39
N CYS A 394 -18.66 21.16 -6.16
CA CYS A 394 -18.47 20.43 -7.42
C CYS A 394 -18.44 18.90 -7.20
N ASN A 395 -17.71 18.42 -6.18
CA ASN A 395 -17.71 16.98 -5.86
C ASN A 395 -19.07 16.50 -5.38
N GLY A 396 -19.78 17.29 -4.56
CA GLY A 396 -21.15 16.95 -4.14
C GLY A 396 -22.10 16.84 -5.32
N LEU A 397 -22.08 17.79 -6.25
CA LEU A 397 -22.87 17.76 -7.47
C LEU A 397 -22.50 16.57 -8.36
N LEU A 398 -21.21 16.32 -8.59
CA LEU A 398 -20.76 15.15 -9.36
C LEU A 398 -21.25 13.82 -8.75
N ARG A 399 -21.37 13.74 -7.42
CA ARG A 399 -21.91 12.55 -6.76
C ARG A 399 -23.41 12.39 -6.91
N LEU A 400 -24.15 13.47 -6.95
CA LEU A 400 -25.60 13.42 -7.24
C LEU A 400 -25.90 12.88 -8.65
N PHE A 401 -24.97 13.08 -9.59
CA PHE A 401 -25.07 12.63 -10.99
C PHE A 401 -24.08 11.52 -11.35
N ASP A 402 -23.58 10.78 -10.36
CA ASP A 402 -22.45 9.82 -10.53
C ASP A 402 -22.70 8.80 -11.66
N ASP A 403 -23.89 8.22 -11.74
CA ASP A 403 -24.24 7.25 -12.77
C ASP A 403 -24.24 7.87 -14.18
N SER A 404 -24.76 9.07 -14.33
CA SER A 404 -24.80 9.78 -15.62
C SER A 404 -23.40 10.21 -16.06
N VAL A 405 -22.58 10.73 -15.13
CA VAL A 405 -21.20 11.11 -15.40
C VAL A 405 -20.37 9.87 -15.76
N ARG A 406 -20.55 8.78 -15.03
CA ARG A 406 -19.86 7.51 -15.29
C ARG A 406 -20.22 6.95 -16.67
N GLN A 407 -21.49 6.92 -17.02
CA GLN A 407 -21.93 6.45 -18.34
C GLN A 407 -21.39 7.33 -19.46
N THR A 408 -21.37 8.66 -19.28
CA THR A 408 -20.81 9.60 -20.24
C THR A 408 -19.32 9.41 -20.41
N VAL A 409 -18.55 9.32 -19.31
CA VAL A 409 -17.10 9.08 -19.37
C VAL A 409 -16.79 7.74 -20.02
N VAL A 410 -17.50 6.68 -19.67
CA VAL A 410 -17.34 5.35 -20.27
C VAL A 410 -17.67 5.38 -21.77
N SER A 411 -18.71 6.09 -22.19
CA SER A 411 -19.07 6.23 -23.62
C SER A 411 -18.00 7.00 -24.40
N MET A 412 -17.45 8.09 -23.84
CA MET A 412 -16.36 8.85 -24.43
C MET A 412 -15.06 8.03 -24.57
N LEU A 413 -14.71 7.26 -23.52
CA LEU A 413 -13.53 6.37 -23.56
C LEU A 413 -13.70 5.29 -24.63
N ARG A 414 -14.89 4.70 -24.76
CA ARG A 414 -15.21 3.73 -25.82
C ARG A 414 -15.16 4.35 -27.21
N ALA A 415 -15.68 5.56 -27.38
CA ALA A 415 -15.61 6.30 -28.65
C ALA A 415 -14.16 6.66 -29.04
N GLY A 416 -13.30 6.88 -28.05
CA GLY A 416 -11.86 7.10 -28.24
C GLY A 416 -11.03 5.82 -28.46
N GLY A 417 -11.66 4.65 -28.62
CA GLY A 417 -10.96 3.39 -28.85
C GLY A 417 -10.40 2.71 -27.59
N LEU A 418 -10.65 3.27 -26.41
CA LEU A 418 -10.33 2.67 -25.12
C LEU A 418 -11.50 1.74 -24.73
N LYS A 419 -11.31 0.42 -24.87
CA LYS A 419 -12.31 -0.60 -24.50
C LYS A 419 -12.30 -0.90 -23.00
#